data_7636bfb473143bb21276ac7f5776059b
#
_entry.id   7636bfb473143bb21276ac7f5776059b
#
_cell.length_a   1.000
_cell.length_b   1.000
_cell.length_c   1.000
_cell.angle_alpha   90.00
_cell.angle_beta   90.00
_cell.angle_gamma   90.00
#
_symmetry.space_group_name_H-M   'P 1'
#
loop_
_entity.id
_entity.type
_entity.pdbx_description
1 polymer ?
#
loop_
_entity_poly.entity_id
_entity_poly.type
_entity_poly.pdbx_seq_one_letter_code
_entity_poly.pdbx_strand_id
1 'polypeptide(L)'
;GVLLAATPVLAADTDGDGLADTFEDQWGITDPANADTDGDGLVDALEDLDADRLGNLGEQRYGTDPGDADSDDDGVIDGDEDSDGDGVSDAREQDQRPAPADLRPRPERAWWDRPPNYDDACHNDTLDPELHPCTYGLDDGETTVVLFGDSHALQWQPGLKAAAFENGWRMVNLTKAACPPAGIRSSRKEQAAQDSCDLWRAAALDWISQNEPDAVLMSGGGRIYRLEDERGERIAGADRTVAWNAGLTTTIEALPESTTGVVLADTPYLQTNPATCLEQDPSDLMACSTPRSAAIDAEFDAAERSAVEAAGAHYADLNDLVCPYSPCPVVFDDVFAWRNRDQLTATYVTTLAPSLGAAILQALDGRSQERVQPPVTEVPG
;
A
#
# COMPACT_ATOMS: atom_id res chain seq x y z
N GLY A 1 -23.76 -8.77 51.91
CA GLY A 1 -22.53 -8.94 51.19
C GLY A 1 -22.64 -8.24 49.85
N VAL A 2 -21.93 -7.12 49.68
CA VAL A 2 -21.79 -6.43 48.38
C VAL A 2 -20.76 -7.25 47.61
N LEU A 3 -21.16 -7.90 46.55
CA LEU A 3 -20.23 -8.45 45.54
C LEU A 3 -19.59 -7.25 44.84
N LEU A 4 -18.34 -6.96 45.17
CA LEU A 4 -17.49 -6.13 44.35
C LEU A 4 -17.25 -6.90 43.04
N ALA A 5 -17.80 -6.41 41.95
CA ALA A 5 -17.41 -6.86 40.62
C ALA A 5 -15.90 -6.57 40.49
N ALA A 6 -15.10 -7.62 40.30
CA ALA A 6 -13.71 -7.46 39.92
C ALA A 6 -13.69 -6.71 38.59
N THR A 7 -13.07 -5.54 38.57
CA THR A 7 -12.68 -4.92 37.28
C THR A 7 -11.76 -5.92 36.62
N PRO A 8 -11.96 -6.26 35.30
CA PRO A 8 -11.01 -7.05 34.60
C PRO A 8 -9.66 -6.28 34.64
N VAL A 9 -8.64 -6.92 35.19
CA VAL A 9 -7.26 -6.45 34.99
C VAL A 9 -7.04 -6.60 33.46
N LEU A 10 -6.92 -5.49 32.77
CA LEU A 10 -6.44 -5.52 31.40
C LEU A 10 -5.12 -6.27 31.44
N ALA A 11 -4.97 -7.29 30.61
CA ALA A 11 -3.70 -7.99 30.45
C ALA A 11 -2.62 -6.95 30.10
N ALA A 12 -1.38 -7.15 30.56
CA ALA A 12 -0.29 -6.27 30.21
C ALA A 12 -0.06 -6.39 28.68
N ASP A 13 0.24 -5.29 28.06
CA ASP A 13 0.60 -5.11 26.67
C ASP A 13 1.76 -4.12 26.69
N THR A 14 3.00 -4.64 26.66
CA THR A 14 4.20 -3.87 27.01
C THR A 14 4.66 -2.97 25.88
N ASP A 15 4.53 -3.38 24.63
CA ASP A 15 4.92 -2.62 23.45
C ASP A 15 3.77 -1.86 22.79
N GLY A 16 2.51 -2.18 23.18
CA GLY A 16 1.32 -1.43 22.79
C GLY A 16 0.80 -1.79 21.41
N ASP A 17 1.06 -2.99 20.91
CA ASP A 17 0.63 -3.47 19.61
C ASP A 17 -0.81 -4.01 19.59
N GLY A 18 -1.38 -4.30 20.78
CA GLY A 18 -2.74 -4.83 20.97
C GLY A 18 -2.77 -6.30 21.40
N LEU A 19 -1.66 -7.02 21.29
CA LEU A 19 -1.53 -8.34 21.89
C LEU A 19 -1.19 -8.21 23.38
N ALA A 20 -1.66 -9.14 24.15
CA ALA A 20 -1.30 -9.21 25.57
C ALA A 20 0.02 -9.97 25.72
N ASP A 21 0.95 -9.46 26.55
CA ASP A 21 2.22 -10.15 26.88
C ASP A 21 2.00 -11.64 27.19
N THR A 22 0.89 -11.98 27.85
CA THR A 22 0.58 -13.37 28.21
C THR A 22 0.15 -14.24 27.03
N PHE A 23 -0.40 -13.66 25.98
CA PHE A 23 -0.73 -14.37 24.75
C PHE A 23 0.55 -14.63 23.95
N GLU A 24 1.38 -13.64 23.78
CA GLU A 24 2.65 -13.73 23.10
C GLU A 24 3.61 -14.71 23.79
N ASP A 25 3.75 -14.61 25.12
CA ASP A 25 4.51 -15.57 25.94
C ASP A 25 3.97 -17.01 25.84
N GLN A 26 2.67 -17.19 25.63
CA GLN A 26 2.05 -18.52 25.52
C GLN A 26 2.51 -19.24 24.27
N TRP A 27 2.50 -18.56 23.14
CA TRP A 27 2.80 -19.16 21.83
C TRP A 27 4.27 -18.96 21.44
N GLY A 28 4.89 -17.83 21.85
CA GLY A 28 6.33 -17.56 21.68
C GLY A 28 6.74 -17.33 20.23
N ILE A 29 5.83 -16.82 19.41
CA ILE A 29 6.06 -16.48 18.01
C ILE A 29 6.25 -14.98 17.83
N THR A 30 5.72 -14.16 18.72
CA THR A 30 5.91 -12.72 18.78
C THR A 30 6.68 -12.33 20.07
N ASP A 31 7.27 -11.13 20.12
CA ASP A 31 8.08 -10.63 21.27
C ASP A 31 7.29 -9.53 21.99
N PRO A 32 6.77 -9.77 23.22
CA PRO A 32 5.95 -8.81 23.97
C PRO A 32 6.64 -7.46 24.29
N ALA A 33 7.84 -7.24 23.85
CA ALA A 33 8.56 -5.97 23.98
C ALA A 33 8.87 -5.32 22.61
N ASN A 34 8.40 -5.89 21.50
CA ASN A 34 8.65 -5.41 20.16
C ASN A 34 7.42 -5.56 19.27
N ALA A 35 6.64 -4.53 19.11
CA ALA A 35 5.37 -4.47 18.38
C ALA A 35 5.40 -4.90 16.90
N ASP A 36 6.56 -5.21 16.34
CA ASP A 36 6.81 -5.67 14.97
C ASP A 36 8.04 -6.59 15.05
N THR A 37 7.79 -7.85 15.41
CA THR A 37 8.85 -8.81 15.77
C THR A 37 9.76 -9.14 14.61
N ASP A 38 9.26 -9.27 13.39
CA ASP A 38 10.04 -9.61 12.20
C ASP A 38 10.57 -8.39 11.43
N GLY A 39 10.08 -7.19 11.77
CA GLY A 39 10.54 -5.90 11.22
C GLY A 39 10.04 -5.62 9.81
N ASP A 40 8.92 -6.22 9.39
CA ASP A 40 8.38 -6.04 8.04
C ASP A 40 7.51 -4.78 7.91
N GLY A 41 7.14 -4.15 9.03
CA GLY A 41 6.36 -2.91 9.12
C GLY A 41 4.88 -3.11 9.40
N LEU A 42 4.43 -4.34 9.61
CA LEU A 42 3.13 -4.69 10.17
C LEU A 42 3.33 -5.02 11.65
N VAL A 43 2.44 -4.56 12.52
CA VAL A 43 2.50 -4.91 13.94
C VAL A 43 2.02 -6.34 14.14
N ASP A 44 2.60 -7.04 15.11
CA ASP A 44 2.35 -8.46 15.36
C ASP A 44 0.87 -8.79 15.51
N ALA A 45 0.08 -7.91 16.14
CA ALA A 45 -1.37 -8.07 16.30
C ALA A 45 -2.17 -8.16 14.98
N LEU A 46 -1.65 -7.61 13.90
CA LEU A 46 -2.31 -7.55 12.60
C LEU A 46 -1.79 -8.58 11.61
N GLU A 47 -0.75 -9.32 11.97
CA GLU A 47 -0.25 -10.42 11.17
C GLU A 47 -1.22 -11.61 11.17
N ASP A 48 -1.17 -12.41 10.13
CA ASP A 48 -1.83 -13.69 9.92
C ASP A 48 -0.71 -14.70 9.61
N LEU A 49 -0.06 -15.23 10.69
CA LEU A 49 1.21 -15.93 10.60
C LEU A 49 1.09 -17.32 9.96
N ASP A 50 -0.06 -17.99 10.12
CA ASP A 50 -0.32 -19.31 9.55
C ASP A 50 -1.19 -19.29 8.28
N ALA A 51 -1.63 -18.09 7.88
CA ALA A 51 -2.38 -17.80 6.66
C ALA A 51 -3.79 -18.44 6.64
N ASP A 52 -4.43 -18.57 7.79
CA ASP A 52 -5.78 -19.11 7.92
C ASP A 52 -6.90 -18.05 7.79
N ARG A 53 -6.53 -16.75 7.65
CA ARG A 53 -7.38 -15.56 7.50
C ARG A 53 -7.84 -14.95 8.82
N LEU A 54 -7.47 -15.51 9.97
CA LEU A 54 -7.65 -14.92 11.29
C LEU A 54 -6.31 -14.28 11.69
N GLY A 55 -6.30 -12.98 11.95
CA GLY A 55 -5.07 -12.32 12.41
C GLY A 55 -4.82 -12.59 13.89
N ASN A 56 -3.57 -12.43 14.35
CA ASN A 56 -3.14 -12.73 15.72
C ASN A 56 -4.04 -12.09 16.80
N LEU A 57 -4.58 -10.88 16.56
CA LEU A 57 -5.54 -10.26 17.45
C LEU A 57 -6.89 -11.02 17.50
N GLY A 58 -7.31 -11.58 16.38
CA GLY A 58 -8.48 -12.45 16.28
C GLY A 58 -8.24 -13.74 17.08
N GLU A 59 -7.08 -14.34 16.91
CA GLU A 59 -6.69 -15.55 17.61
C GLU A 59 -6.59 -15.35 19.13
N GLN A 60 -6.02 -14.22 19.56
CA GLN A 60 -6.08 -13.84 20.97
C GLN A 60 -7.51 -13.75 21.49
N ARG A 61 -8.46 -13.27 20.67
CA ARG A 61 -9.86 -13.15 21.03
C ARG A 61 -10.53 -14.52 21.18
N TYR A 62 -10.26 -15.43 20.27
CA TYR A 62 -10.89 -16.75 20.22
C TYR A 62 -10.08 -17.82 20.96
N GLY A 63 -8.81 -17.55 21.24
CA GLY A 63 -7.91 -18.40 22.03
C GLY A 63 -7.25 -19.52 21.21
N THR A 64 -7.07 -19.28 19.92
CA THR A 64 -6.40 -20.15 18.95
C THR A 64 -4.89 -19.92 18.92
N ASP A 65 -4.13 -20.77 18.23
CA ASP A 65 -2.66 -20.71 18.11
C ASP A 65 -2.25 -19.97 16.84
N PRO A 66 -1.67 -18.77 16.89
CA PRO A 66 -1.33 -17.96 15.72
C PRO A 66 -0.26 -18.59 14.80
N GLY A 67 0.19 -19.79 15.06
CA GLY A 67 1.11 -20.54 14.21
C GLY A 67 0.54 -21.88 13.73
N ASP A 68 -0.73 -22.16 13.98
CA ASP A 68 -1.40 -23.42 13.60
C ASP A 68 -2.81 -23.17 13.09
N ALA A 69 -2.98 -23.14 11.80
CA ALA A 69 -4.21 -22.78 11.09
C ALA A 69 -5.46 -23.64 11.42
N ASP A 70 -5.35 -24.67 12.25
CA ASP A 70 -6.42 -25.58 12.71
C ASP A 70 -6.07 -26.04 14.13
N SER A 71 -6.16 -25.10 15.08
CA SER A 71 -5.68 -25.24 16.46
C SER A 71 -6.23 -26.44 17.23
N ASP A 72 -7.41 -26.96 16.86
CA ASP A 72 -8.04 -28.11 17.52
C ASP A 72 -7.99 -29.41 16.68
N ASP A 73 -7.38 -29.37 15.48
CA ASP A 73 -7.21 -30.50 14.56
C ASP A 73 -8.55 -31.16 14.10
N ASP A 74 -9.64 -30.36 14.02
CA ASP A 74 -10.95 -30.87 13.61
C ASP A 74 -11.18 -30.87 12.10
N GLY A 75 -10.29 -30.18 11.34
CA GLY A 75 -10.28 -30.08 9.88
C GLY A 75 -11.00 -28.84 9.35
N VAL A 76 -11.41 -27.92 10.22
CA VAL A 76 -11.84 -26.55 9.91
C VAL A 76 -10.71 -25.63 10.37
N ILE A 77 -10.27 -24.70 9.53
CA ILE A 77 -9.27 -23.73 9.94
C ILE A 77 -9.89 -22.69 10.89
N ASP A 78 -9.12 -22.17 11.84
CA ASP A 78 -9.59 -21.28 12.91
C ASP A 78 -10.38 -20.07 12.37
N GLY A 79 -9.92 -19.48 11.27
CA GLY A 79 -10.63 -18.39 10.60
C GLY A 79 -11.98 -18.77 9.96
N ASP A 80 -12.24 -20.05 9.66
CA ASP A 80 -13.53 -20.55 9.16
C ASP A 80 -14.44 -21.08 10.27
N GLU A 81 -13.96 -21.19 11.50
CA GLU A 81 -14.76 -21.52 12.65
C GLU A 81 -15.81 -20.47 12.97
N ASP A 82 -16.84 -20.84 13.73
CA ASP A 82 -17.92 -20.01 14.24
C ASP A 82 -17.96 -20.24 15.76
N SER A 83 -17.00 -19.64 16.48
CA SER A 83 -16.77 -19.91 17.90
C SER A 83 -17.92 -19.48 18.80
N ASP A 84 -18.75 -18.51 18.41
CA ASP A 84 -19.90 -18.07 19.18
C ASP A 84 -21.24 -18.68 18.71
N GLY A 85 -21.25 -19.36 17.54
CA GLY A 85 -22.38 -20.12 17.02
C GLY A 85 -23.48 -19.27 16.37
N ASP A 86 -23.17 -18.07 15.90
CA ASP A 86 -24.13 -17.14 15.31
C ASP A 86 -24.27 -17.33 13.77
N GLY A 87 -23.41 -18.12 13.14
CA GLY A 87 -23.40 -18.42 11.71
C GLY A 87 -22.48 -17.52 10.87
N VAL A 88 -21.64 -16.74 11.52
CA VAL A 88 -20.56 -15.94 10.91
C VAL A 88 -19.23 -16.55 11.35
N SER A 89 -18.25 -16.62 10.47
CA SER A 89 -16.94 -17.19 10.81
C SER A 89 -16.05 -16.17 11.54
N ASP A 90 -15.16 -16.66 12.40
CA ASP A 90 -14.30 -15.86 13.29
C ASP A 90 -13.44 -14.86 12.51
N ALA A 91 -12.88 -15.25 11.34
CA ALA A 91 -12.16 -14.34 10.45
C ALA A 91 -13.03 -13.18 9.93
N ARG A 92 -14.34 -13.36 9.83
CA ARG A 92 -15.26 -12.29 9.43
C ARG A 92 -15.68 -11.40 10.59
N GLU A 93 -15.56 -11.90 11.79
CA GLU A 93 -15.97 -11.20 13.02
C GLU A 93 -14.83 -10.48 13.72
N GLN A 94 -13.57 -10.74 13.36
CA GLN A 94 -12.41 -10.18 14.04
C GLN A 94 -12.45 -8.64 14.16
N ASP A 95 -13.02 -7.96 13.17
CA ASP A 95 -13.22 -6.50 13.15
C ASP A 95 -14.63 -6.07 13.61
N GLN A 96 -15.45 -6.97 14.16
CA GLN A 96 -16.76 -6.64 14.69
C GLN A 96 -16.64 -5.92 16.04
N ARG A 97 -16.15 -4.70 15.99
CA ARG A 97 -15.90 -3.83 17.15
C ARG A 97 -16.21 -2.37 16.81
N PRO A 98 -16.51 -1.54 17.81
CA PRO A 98 -16.69 -0.10 17.57
C PRO A 98 -15.36 0.57 17.20
N ALA A 99 -15.48 1.65 16.44
CA ALA A 99 -14.32 2.50 16.13
C ALA A 99 -13.70 3.07 17.42
N PRO A 100 -12.37 3.08 17.57
CA PRO A 100 -11.67 3.70 18.69
C PRO A 100 -12.10 5.16 18.90
N ALA A 101 -12.23 5.59 20.16
CA ALA A 101 -12.66 6.96 20.49
C ALA A 101 -11.62 8.02 20.12
N ASP A 102 -10.35 7.63 20.07
CA ASP A 102 -9.17 8.47 19.75
C ASP A 102 -8.66 8.30 18.33
N LEU A 103 -9.47 7.68 17.45
CA LEU A 103 -9.15 7.41 16.05
C LEU A 103 -8.55 8.61 15.32
N ARG A 104 -7.44 8.40 14.62
CA ARG A 104 -6.67 9.41 13.87
C ARG A 104 -6.42 9.01 12.40
N PRO A 105 -6.78 9.87 11.43
CA PRO A 105 -7.70 10.99 11.61
C PRO A 105 -9.11 10.49 11.95
N ARG A 106 -9.96 11.36 12.51
CA ARG A 106 -11.38 11.02 12.63
C ARG A 106 -12.00 10.87 11.23
N PRO A 107 -13.01 10.00 11.03
CA PRO A 107 -13.62 9.75 9.71
C PRO A 107 -14.05 11.02 8.97
N GLU A 108 -14.68 12.00 9.68
CA GLU A 108 -15.09 13.28 9.10
C GLU A 108 -13.94 14.19 8.66
N ARG A 109 -12.72 13.85 9.05
CA ARG A 109 -11.49 14.57 8.67
C ARG A 109 -10.63 13.79 7.67
N ALA A 110 -10.91 12.53 7.42
CA ALA A 110 -10.10 11.64 6.60
C ALA A 110 -9.87 12.18 5.18
N TRP A 111 -10.89 12.80 4.56
CA TRP A 111 -10.73 13.41 3.24
C TRP A 111 -9.63 14.48 3.20
N TRP A 112 -9.40 15.20 4.31
CA TRP A 112 -8.40 16.26 4.42
C TRP A 112 -7.05 15.77 4.93
N ASP A 113 -6.98 14.53 5.39
CA ASP A 113 -5.74 13.86 5.75
C ASP A 113 -5.06 13.32 4.49
N ARG A 114 -4.39 14.23 3.79
CA ARG A 114 -3.78 14.04 2.47
C ARG A 114 -2.43 14.74 2.41
N PRO A 115 -1.55 14.33 1.46
CA PRO A 115 -0.29 15.03 1.27
C PRO A 115 -0.48 16.55 1.07
N PRO A 116 0.37 17.39 1.68
CA PRO A 116 0.28 18.85 1.55
C PRO A 116 0.49 19.34 0.12
N ASN A 117 1.06 18.50 -0.74
CA ASN A 117 1.31 18.74 -2.17
C ASN A 117 0.07 19.16 -2.97
N TYR A 118 -1.12 18.83 -2.49
CA TYR A 118 -2.36 19.33 -3.08
C TYR A 118 -2.56 20.84 -2.91
N ASP A 119 -1.91 21.44 -1.91
CA ASP A 119 -2.12 22.82 -1.50
C ASP A 119 -0.90 23.73 -1.81
N ASP A 120 0.30 23.14 -2.08
CA ASP A 120 1.57 23.85 -2.31
C ASP A 120 2.03 23.83 -3.78
N ALA A 121 1.17 23.43 -4.70
CA ALA A 121 1.44 23.28 -6.14
C ALA A 121 2.52 22.25 -6.51
N CYS A 122 2.92 21.37 -5.59
CA CYS A 122 3.85 20.28 -5.85
C CYS A 122 3.17 19.03 -6.41
N HIS A 123 1.85 19.08 -6.61
CA HIS A 123 1.06 18.14 -7.37
C HIS A 123 0.37 18.87 -8.51
N ASN A 124 0.83 18.67 -9.72
CA ASN A 124 0.30 19.39 -10.87
C ASN A 124 -1.21 19.19 -11.05
N ASP A 125 -1.93 20.26 -11.37
CA ASP A 125 -3.33 20.19 -11.78
C ASP A 125 -3.49 19.45 -13.12
N THR A 126 -4.68 18.94 -13.39
CA THR A 126 -5.00 18.18 -14.61
C THR A 126 -4.72 18.95 -15.91
N LEU A 127 -4.85 20.26 -15.91
CA LEU A 127 -4.67 21.11 -17.09
C LEU A 127 -3.30 21.81 -17.16
N ASP A 128 -2.49 21.72 -16.13
CA ASP A 128 -1.15 22.32 -16.09
C ASP A 128 -0.11 21.37 -16.72
N PRO A 129 0.42 21.66 -17.93
CA PRO A 129 1.40 20.82 -18.59
C PRO A 129 2.84 21.08 -18.11
N GLU A 130 3.10 22.15 -17.33
CA GLU A 130 4.43 22.51 -16.86
C GLU A 130 4.85 21.57 -15.71
N LEU A 131 6.12 21.19 -15.69
CA LEU A 131 6.66 20.33 -14.65
C LEU A 131 7.15 21.15 -13.46
N HIS A 132 6.69 20.82 -12.26
CA HIS A 132 7.08 21.47 -10.99
C HIS A 132 7.74 20.46 -10.04
N PRO A 133 9.07 20.20 -10.18
CA PRO A 133 9.77 19.29 -9.27
C PRO A 133 9.86 19.88 -7.87
N CYS A 134 9.38 19.17 -6.86
CA CYS A 134 9.50 19.58 -5.47
C CYS A 134 10.40 18.61 -4.71
N THR A 135 11.36 19.14 -3.96
CA THR A 135 12.35 18.36 -3.23
C THR A 135 12.01 18.26 -1.75
N TYR A 136 12.23 17.09 -1.17
CA TYR A 136 12.04 16.74 0.24
C TYR A 136 13.22 15.88 0.72
N GLY A 137 13.24 15.55 2.02
CA GLY A 137 14.33 14.78 2.61
C GLY A 137 15.57 15.65 2.82
N LEU A 138 16.75 15.13 2.56
CA LEU A 138 18.01 15.88 2.68
C LEU A 138 18.37 16.52 1.33
N ASP A 139 18.63 17.81 1.32
CA ASP A 139 19.00 18.55 0.10
C ASP A 139 20.33 18.04 -0.51
N ASP A 140 21.25 17.57 0.34
CA ASP A 140 22.56 17.03 0.01
C ASP A 140 22.66 15.49 0.15
N GLY A 141 21.50 14.80 0.17
CA GLY A 141 21.45 13.34 0.19
C GLY A 141 22.14 12.74 -1.04
N GLU A 142 23.03 11.76 -0.81
CA GLU A 142 23.78 11.09 -1.88
C GLU A 142 22.88 10.25 -2.78
N THR A 143 21.81 9.67 -2.22
CA THR A 143 20.80 8.91 -2.96
C THR A 143 19.62 9.80 -3.29
N THR A 144 19.24 9.87 -4.56
CA THR A 144 18.05 10.60 -5.03
C THR A 144 16.96 9.63 -5.43
N VAL A 145 15.80 9.73 -4.79
CA VAL A 145 14.60 8.95 -5.07
C VAL A 145 13.49 9.86 -5.63
N VAL A 146 12.94 9.49 -6.77
CA VAL A 146 11.83 10.23 -7.41
C VAL A 146 10.52 9.48 -7.17
N LEU A 147 9.48 10.19 -6.75
CA LEU A 147 8.09 9.71 -6.75
C LEU A 147 7.42 10.20 -8.05
N PHE A 148 6.94 9.26 -8.88
CA PHE A 148 6.41 9.57 -10.21
C PHE A 148 5.05 8.92 -10.46
N GLY A 149 4.04 9.74 -10.83
CA GLY A 149 2.73 9.23 -11.23
C GLY A 149 1.56 10.19 -10.95
N ASP A 150 0.40 9.61 -10.66
CA ASP A 150 -0.83 10.36 -10.41
C ASP A 150 -1.14 10.56 -8.91
N SER A 151 -2.40 10.72 -8.55
CA SER A 151 -2.81 10.86 -7.14
C SER A 151 -2.63 9.59 -6.32
N HIS A 152 -2.53 8.40 -6.96
CA HIS A 152 -2.19 7.15 -6.30
C HIS A 152 -0.69 7.06 -6.00
N ALA A 153 0.17 7.67 -6.83
CA ALA A 153 1.56 7.87 -6.46
C ALA A 153 1.67 8.90 -5.32
N LEU A 154 0.97 10.03 -5.44
CA LEU A 154 1.05 11.10 -4.45
C LEU A 154 0.65 10.66 -3.04
N GLN A 155 -0.30 9.74 -2.88
CA GLN A 155 -0.68 9.27 -1.54
C GLN A 155 0.51 8.71 -0.74
N TRP A 156 1.51 8.13 -1.40
CA TRP A 156 2.71 7.58 -0.79
C TRP A 156 3.74 8.61 -0.36
N GLN A 157 3.56 9.89 -0.77
CA GLN A 157 4.52 10.97 -0.47
C GLN A 157 4.83 11.15 1.02
N PRO A 158 3.88 11.08 1.97
CA PRO A 158 4.19 11.26 3.39
C PRO A 158 5.12 10.16 3.93
N GLY A 159 4.84 8.90 3.60
CA GLY A 159 5.68 7.77 3.99
C GLY A 159 7.05 7.79 3.30
N LEU A 160 7.08 8.04 1.99
CA LEU A 160 8.35 8.14 1.26
C LEU A 160 9.20 9.32 1.74
N LYS A 161 8.58 10.43 2.12
CA LYS A 161 9.29 11.56 2.75
C LYS A 161 9.90 11.17 4.09
N ALA A 162 9.17 10.44 4.93
CA ALA A 162 9.69 9.94 6.20
C ALA A 162 10.85 8.97 5.97
N ALA A 163 10.68 7.98 5.08
CA ALA A 163 11.74 7.06 4.69
C ALA A 163 12.98 7.77 4.15
N ALA A 164 12.80 8.85 3.37
CA ALA A 164 13.91 9.65 2.85
C ALA A 164 14.71 10.34 3.96
N PHE A 165 14.03 10.86 4.99
CA PHE A 165 14.72 11.44 6.16
C PHE A 165 15.49 10.36 6.95
N GLU A 166 14.90 9.20 7.17
CA GLU A 166 15.50 8.10 7.93
C GLU A 166 16.74 7.51 7.24
N ASN A 167 16.70 7.42 5.90
CA ASN A 167 17.78 6.85 5.10
C ASN A 167 18.76 7.89 4.54
N GLY A 168 18.57 9.17 4.82
CA GLY A 168 19.46 10.24 4.33
C GLY A 168 19.33 10.51 2.84
N TRP A 169 18.17 10.27 2.24
CA TRP A 169 17.91 10.49 0.80
C TRP A 169 17.43 11.90 0.49
N ARG A 170 17.67 12.30 -0.74
CA ARG A 170 16.97 13.38 -1.41
C ARG A 170 15.76 12.80 -2.13
N MET A 171 14.56 13.25 -1.81
CA MET A 171 13.33 12.86 -2.49
C MET A 171 12.84 13.96 -3.42
N VAL A 172 12.45 13.61 -4.64
CA VAL A 172 11.83 14.54 -5.60
C VAL A 172 10.44 14.05 -5.98
N ASN A 173 9.43 14.93 -5.85
CA ASN A 173 8.07 14.62 -6.23
C ASN A 173 7.78 15.12 -7.64
N LEU A 174 7.40 14.20 -8.53
CA LEU A 174 6.91 14.43 -9.88
C LEU A 174 5.53 13.79 -10.01
N THR A 175 4.49 14.47 -9.51
CA THR A 175 3.13 13.92 -9.55
C THR A 175 2.15 14.89 -10.18
N LYS A 176 1.15 14.34 -10.89
CA LYS A 176 0.12 15.13 -11.58
C LYS A 176 -1.25 14.47 -11.45
N ALA A 177 -2.25 15.28 -11.12
CA ALA A 177 -3.63 14.83 -10.98
C ALA A 177 -4.12 14.04 -12.21
N ALA A 178 -4.56 12.81 -11.95
CA ALA A 178 -5.11 11.89 -12.96
C ALA A 178 -4.16 11.62 -14.14
N CYS A 179 -2.84 11.70 -13.97
CA CYS A 179 -1.85 11.41 -15.00
C CYS A 179 -0.93 10.27 -14.52
N PRO A 180 -1.29 9.00 -14.78
CA PRO A 180 -0.52 7.85 -14.31
C PRO A 180 0.84 7.77 -15.00
N PRO A 181 1.81 7.01 -14.44
CA PRO A 181 3.10 6.79 -15.08
C PRO A 181 2.95 6.06 -16.40
N ALA A 182 1.96 5.16 -16.54
CA ALA A 182 1.68 4.47 -17.79
C ALA A 182 1.23 5.43 -18.90
N GLY A 183 1.84 5.32 -20.07
CA GLY A 183 1.52 6.11 -21.27
C GLY A 183 0.21 5.66 -21.92
N ILE A 184 -0.92 5.95 -21.28
CA ILE A 184 -2.27 5.53 -21.71
C ILE A 184 -3.19 6.71 -21.98
N ARG A 185 -4.23 6.46 -22.79
CA ARG A 185 -5.35 7.39 -22.98
C ARG A 185 -6.55 6.95 -22.13
N SER A 186 -7.26 7.92 -21.54
CA SER A 186 -8.41 7.65 -20.69
C SER A 186 -9.65 8.44 -21.12
N SER A 187 -10.77 7.76 -21.33
CA SER A 187 -12.06 8.35 -21.75
C SER A 187 -12.71 9.27 -20.71
N ARG A 188 -12.20 9.33 -19.50
CA ARG A 188 -12.71 10.23 -18.47
C ARG A 188 -12.19 11.66 -18.59
N LYS A 189 -11.26 11.90 -19.51
CA LYS A 189 -10.62 13.20 -19.66
C LYS A 189 -11.08 13.91 -20.93
N GLU A 190 -11.29 15.20 -20.80
CA GLU A 190 -11.33 16.07 -21.96
C GLU A 190 -9.98 16.01 -22.70
N GLN A 191 -9.98 16.25 -24.03
CA GLN A 191 -8.77 16.18 -24.84
C GLN A 191 -7.65 17.07 -24.29
N ALA A 192 -7.99 18.28 -23.82
CA ALA A 192 -6.99 19.21 -23.24
C ALA A 192 -6.29 18.62 -22.00
N ALA A 193 -7.01 17.87 -21.14
CA ALA A 193 -6.41 17.23 -19.98
C ALA A 193 -5.53 16.02 -20.36
N GLN A 194 -5.89 15.32 -21.45
CA GLN A 194 -5.06 14.27 -21.99
C GLN A 194 -3.76 14.82 -22.59
N ASP A 195 -3.87 15.87 -23.43
CA ASP A 195 -2.72 16.54 -24.03
C ASP A 195 -1.78 17.13 -22.95
N SER A 196 -2.35 17.73 -21.90
CA SER A 196 -1.61 18.23 -20.75
C SER A 196 -0.86 17.11 -20.00
N CYS A 197 -1.49 15.92 -19.84
CA CYS A 197 -0.85 14.78 -19.21
C CYS A 197 0.31 14.24 -20.05
N ASP A 198 0.14 14.12 -21.37
CA ASP A 198 1.17 13.61 -22.27
C ASP A 198 2.39 14.55 -22.31
N LEU A 199 2.17 15.87 -22.37
CA LEU A 199 3.23 16.88 -22.30
C LEU A 199 3.98 16.84 -20.96
N TRP A 200 3.24 16.78 -19.86
CA TRP A 200 3.81 16.72 -18.53
C TRP A 200 4.62 15.44 -18.32
N ARG A 201 4.11 14.27 -18.77
CA ARG A 201 4.81 12.98 -18.64
C ARG A 201 6.12 13.00 -19.44
N ALA A 202 6.09 13.56 -20.65
CA ALA A 202 7.30 13.73 -21.46
C ALA A 202 8.33 14.62 -20.75
N ALA A 203 7.90 15.77 -20.19
CA ALA A 203 8.77 16.65 -19.42
C ALA A 203 9.33 15.98 -18.16
N ALA A 204 8.54 15.13 -17.46
CA ALA A 204 8.99 14.38 -16.29
C ALA A 204 10.06 13.33 -16.68
N LEU A 205 9.86 12.60 -17.76
CA LEU A 205 10.86 11.62 -18.27
C LEU A 205 12.13 12.33 -18.74
N ASP A 206 12.00 13.47 -19.41
CA ASP A 206 13.15 14.31 -19.78
C ASP A 206 13.92 14.79 -18.54
N TRP A 207 13.21 15.21 -17.48
CA TRP A 207 13.83 15.60 -16.23
C TRP A 207 14.57 14.42 -15.56
N ILE A 208 13.94 13.23 -15.51
CA ILE A 208 14.56 12.01 -14.98
C ILE A 208 15.80 11.66 -15.78
N SER A 209 15.75 11.74 -17.13
CA SER A 209 16.88 11.47 -17.99
C SER A 209 18.05 12.44 -17.79
N GLN A 210 17.77 13.70 -17.47
CA GLN A 210 18.81 14.73 -17.26
C GLN A 210 19.43 14.69 -15.87
N ASN A 211 18.69 14.22 -14.87
CA ASN A 211 19.11 14.21 -13.47
C ASN A 211 19.58 12.84 -13.00
N GLU A 212 19.30 11.78 -13.75
CA GLU A 212 19.71 10.39 -13.49
C GLU A 212 19.57 9.99 -12.00
N PRO A 213 18.35 10.05 -11.40
CA PRO A 213 18.16 9.69 -10.01
C PRO A 213 18.50 8.21 -9.77
N ASP A 214 18.87 7.84 -8.54
CA ASP A 214 19.19 6.46 -8.20
C ASP A 214 17.98 5.53 -8.31
N ALA A 215 16.80 6.01 -7.89
CA ALA A 215 15.55 5.27 -8.02
C ALA A 215 14.38 6.16 -8.46
N VAL A 216 13.45 5.56 -9.22
CA VAL A 216 12.14 6.15 -9.55
C VAL A 216 11.05 5.20 -9.04
N LEU A 217 10.34 5.60 -7.98
CA LEU A 217 9.16 4.92 -7.46
C LEU A 217 7.95 5.37 -8.27
N MET A 218 7.35 4.47 -9.01
CA MET A 218 6.18 4.70 -9.85
C MET A 218 4.96 4.06 -9.23
N SER A 219 3.84 4.79 -9.17
CA SER A 219 2.53 4.24 -8.81
C SER A 219 1.43 4.99 -9.55
N GLY A 220 0.29 4.34 -9.73
CA GLY A 220 -0.84 4.95 -10.43
C GLY A 220 -2.10 4.10 -10.30
N GLY A 221 -3.27 4.75 -10.37
CA GLY A 221 -4.57 4.11 -10.26
C GLY A 221 -4.89 3.19 -11.44
N GLY A 222 -4.15 2.11 -11.60
CA GLY A 222 -4.25 1.18 -12.73
C GLY A 222 -5.68 0.71 -13.01
N ARG A 223 -6.48 0.52 -11.98
CA ARG A 223 -7.86 -0.01 -12.06
C ARG A 223 -8.95 1.06 -12.26
N ILE A 224 -8.67 2.34 -11.98
CA ILE A 224 -9.70 3.40 -12.09
C ILE A 224 -9.85 3.99 -13.49
N TYR A 225 -8.84 3.88 -14.34
CA TYR A 225 -8.88 4.48 -15.67
C TYR A 225 -9.72 3.66 -16.64
N ARG A 226 -10.59 4.35 -17.40
CA ARG A 226 -11.27 3.79 -18.55
C ARG A 226 -10.42 4.04 -19.78
N LEU A 227 -9.70 3.02 -20.22
CA LEU A 227 -8.76 3.13 -21.32
C LEU A 227 -9.45 3.20 -22.68
N GLU A 228 -8.86 3.94 -23.61
CA GLU A 228 -9.26 4.06 -25.00
C GLU A 228 -8.07 3.82 -25.92
N ASP A 229 -8.36 3.24 -27.09
CA ASP A 229 -7.41 3.11 -28.17
C ASP A 229 -7.20 4.45 -28.93
N GLU A 230 -6.34 4.43 -29.96
CA GLU A 230 -6.05 5.60 -30.81
C GLU A 230 -7.29 6.13 -31.56
N ARG A 231 -8.36 5.32 -31.69
CA ARG A 231 -9.61 5.68 -32.34
C ARG A 231 -10.63 6.23 -31.36
N GLY A 232 -10.32 6.23 -30.05
CA GLY A 232 -11.22 6.60 -28.97
C GLY A 232 -12.22 5.50 -28.61
N GLU A 233 -11.96 4.24 -29.04
CA GLU A 233 -12.78 3.10 -28.65
C GLU A 233 -12.33 2.56 -27.28
N ARG A 234 -13.31 2.20 -26.45
CA ARG A 234 -13.05 1.71 -25.09
C ARG A 234 -12.34 0.36 -25.11
N ILE A 235 -11.20 0.28 -24.45
CA ILE A 235 -10.51 -0.96 -24.15
C ILE A 235 -11.06 -1.53 -22.83
N ALA A 236 -11.44 -2.81 -22.82
CA ALA A 236 -12.09 -3.46 -21.66
C ALA A 236 -11.60 -4.91 -21.48
N GLY A 237 -11.90 -5.52 -20.33
CA GLY A 237 -11.50 -6.90 -20.02
C GLY A 237 -9.99 -7.07 -20.02
N ALA A 238 -9.51 -8.23 -20.48
CA ALA A 238 -8.08 -8.56 -20.53
C ALA A 238 -7.24 -7.58 -21.36
N ASP A 239 -7.81 -7.04 -22.46
CA ASP A 239 -7.12 -6.07 -23.32
C ASP A 239 -6.77 -4.78 -22.56
N ARG A 240 -7.55 -4.42 -21.52
CA ARG A 240 -7.28 -3.28 -20.66
C ARG A 240 -5.98 -3.47 -19.86
N THR A 241 -5.79 -4.64 -19.25
CA THR A 241 -4.56 -4.99 -18.52
C THR A 241 -3.36 -4.99 -19.46
N VAL A 242 -3.52 -5.55 -20.66
CA VAL A 242 -2.47 -5.52 -21.69
C VAL A 242 -2.10 -4.09 -22.08
N ALA A 243 -3.08 -3.22 -22.33
CA ALA A 243 -2.83 -1.82 -22.69
C ALA A 243 -2.17 -1.01 -21.56
N TRP A 244 -2.61 -1.23 -20.32
CA TRP A 244 -1.98 -0.63 -19.14
C TRP A 244 -0.52 -1.04 -19.03
N ASN A 245 -0.24 -2.36 -19.06
CA ASN A 245 1.10 -2.91 -18.93
C ASN A 245 2.02 -2.44 -20.07
N ALA A 246 1.54 -2.36 -21.29
CA ALA A 246 2.31 -1.83 -22.42
C ALA A 246 2.70 -0.36 -22.21
N GLY A 247 1.77 0.47 -21.71
CA GLY A 247 2.04 1.87 -21.38
C GLY A 247 3.04 2.04 -20.24
N LEU A 248 2.96 1.16 -19.23
CA LEU A 248 3.89 1.16 -18.09
C LEU A 248 5.29 0.68 -18.52
N THR A 249 5.37 -0.41 -19.30
CA THR A 249 6.63 -0.90 -19.90
C THR A 249 7.34 0.18 -20.70
N THR A 250 6.61 0.92 -21.55
CA THR A 250 7.19 2.03 -22.32
C THR A 250 7.81 3.10 -21.41
N THR A 251 7.20 3.37 -20.28
CA THR A 251 7.74 4.33 -19.29
C THR A 251 8.99 3.79 -18.60
N ILE A 252 8.99 2.51 -18.22
CA ILE A 252 10.15 1.85 -17.60
C ILE A 252 11.35 1.84 -18.56
N GLU A 253 11.13 1.47 -19.82
CA GLU A 253 12.16 1.44 -20.87
C GLU A 253 12.73 2.83 -21.21
N ALA A 254 12.01 3.90 -20.88
CA ALA A 254 12.48 5.28 -21.04
C ALA A 254 13.37 5.77 -19.89
N LEU A 255 13.50 5.01 -18.79
CA LEU A 255 14.39 5.37 -17.69
C LEU A 255 15.86 5.22 -18.11
N PRO A 256 16.77 6.06 -17.58
CA PRO A 256 18.22 5.86 -17.77
C PRO A 256 18.67 4.49 -17.26
N GLU A 257 19.66 3.88 -17.91
CA GLU A 257 20.28 2.65 -17.39
C GLU A 257 20.90 2.80 -16.01
N SER A 258 21.23 4.04 -15.61
CA SER A 258 21.71 4.39 -14.27
C SER A 258 20.61 4.43 -13.21
N THR A 259 19.35 4.46 -13.58
CA THR A 259 18.20 4.62 -12.68
C THR A 259 17.50 3.29 -12.40
N THR A 260 17.22 2.99 -11.14
CA THR A 260 16.43 1.81 -10.76
C THR A 260 14.94 2.16 -10.81
N GLY A 261 14.18 1.48 -11.66
CA GLY A 261 12.73 1.56 -11.68
C GLY A 261 12.12 0.69 -10.58
N VAL A 262 11.20 1.25 -9.80
CA VAL A 262 10.39 0.53 -8.82
C VAL A 262 8.93 0.85 -9.10
N VAL A 263 8.10 -0.15 -9.35
CA VAL A 263 6.65 0.02 -9.48
C VAL A 263 5.99 -0.49 -8.21
N LEU A 264 5.25 0.37 -7.55
CA LEU A 264 4.48 0.05 -6.37
C LEU A 264 3.05 -0.33 -6.79
N ALA A 265 2.58 -1.50 -6.37
CA ALA A 265 1.23 -1.98 -6.60
C ALA A 265 0.19 -0.93 -6.21
N ASP A 266 -0.92 -0.89 -6.96
CA ASP A 266 -2.04 -0.01 -6.61
C ASP A 266 -2.72 -0.50 -5.33
N THR A 267 -3.20 0.43 -4.52
CA THR A 267 -3.89 0.12 -3.26
C THR A 267 -5.20 -0.66 -3.49
N PRO A 268 -5.66 -1.45 -2.52
CA PRO A 268 -6.95 -2.13 -2.59
C PRO A 268 -8.12 -1.15 -2.86
N TYR A 269 -9.16 -1.63 -3.52
CA TYR A 269 -10.37 -0.86 -3.87
C TYR A 269 -11.55 -1.29 -3.02
N LEU A 270 -11.93 -0.51 -2.05
CA LEU A 270 -13.05 -0.83 -1.16
C LEU A 270 -14.41 -0.62 -1.87
N GLN A 271 -15.37 -1.46 -1.55
CA GLN A 271 -16.72 -1.38 -2.12
C GLN A 271 -17.51 -0.18 -1.58
N THR A 272 -17.28 0.16 -0.31
CA THR A 272 -17.87 1.33 0.36
C THR A 272 -16.80 2.38 0.63
N ASN A 273 -17.21 3.62 0.90
CA ASN A 273 -16.28 4.62 1.44
C ASN A 273 -16.26 4.49 2.97
N PRO A 274 -15.14 4.03 3.57
CA PRO A 274 -15.10 3.75 5.00
C PRO A 274 -15.35 4.99 5.87
N ALA A 275 -14.87 6.16 5.46
CA ALA A 275 -15.09 7.40 6.20
C ALA A 275 -16.59 7.72 6.30
N THR A 276 -17.32 7.67 5.17
CA THR A 276 -18.77 7.90 5.16
C THR A 276 -19.54 6.81 5.92
N CYS A 277 -19.06 5.56 5.87
CA CYS A 277 -19.64 4.44 6.58
C CYS A 277 -19.53 4.65 8.09
N LEU A 278 -18.34 4.91 8.61
CA LEU A 278 -18.08 5.12 10.04
C LEU A 278 -18.71 6.41 10.59
N GLU A 279 -18.87 7.45 9.77
CA GLU A 279 -19.64 8.64 10.15
C GLU A 279 -21.11 8.31 10.40
N GLN A 280 -21.68 7.33 9.69
CA GLN A 280 -23.06 6.91 9.82
C GLN A 280 -23.25 5.91 10.96
N ASP A 281 -22.33 4.96 11.10
CA ASP A 281 -22.35 3.95 12.14
C ASP A 281 -20.91 3.61 12.61
N PRO A 282 -20.44 4.19 13.71
CA PRO A 282 -19.12 3.88 14.26
C PRO A 282 -19.13 2.64 15.18
N SER A 283 -20.26 1.94 15.30
CA SER A 283 -20.39 0.83 16.24
C SER A 283 -19.82 -0.49 15.75
N ASP A 284 -19.54 -0.59 14.44
CA ASP A 284 -19.07 -1.82 13.81
C ASP A 284 -18.11 -1.50 12.65
N LEU A 285 -16.81 -1.71 12.85
CA LEU A 285 -15.77 -1.51 11.84
C LEU A 285 -15.94 -2.50 10.67
N MET A 286 -16.36 -3.73 10.96
CA MET A 286 -16.51 -4.78 9.94
C MET A 286 -17.58 -4.40 8.91
N ALA A 287 -18.66 -3.74 9.30
CA ALA A 287 -19.69 -3.25 8.39
C ALA A 287 -19.16 -2.27 7.34
N CYS A 288 -18.00 -1.63 7.61
CA CYS A 288 -17.33 -0.70 6.72
C CYS A 288 -16.18 -1.32 5.92
N SER A 289 -15.82 -2.55 6.21
CA SER A 289 -14.74 -3.31 5.58
C SER A 289 -15.16 -3.92 4.23
N THR A 290 -14.22 -4.44 3.47
CA THR A 290 -14.46 -5.06 2.14
C THR A 290 -13.70 -6.37 2.06
N PRO A 291 -14.32 -7.49 1.64
CA PRO A 291 -13.61 -8.75 1.45
C PRO A 291 -12.37 -8.56 0.57
N ARG A 292 -11.22 -9.11 0.99
CA ARG A 292 -9.94 -8.96 0.29
C ARG A 292 -10.03 -9.34 -1.20
N SER A 293 -10.71 -10.45 -1.52
CA SER A 293 -10.93 -10.88 -2.91
C SER A 293 -11.77 -9.92 -3.76
N ALA A 294 -12.50 -9.01 -3.13
CA ALA A 294 -13.25 -7.97 -3.83
C ALA A 294 -12.47 -6.64 -3.89
N ALA A 295 -11.54 -6.42 -2.95
CA ALA A 295 -10.71 -5.22 -2.86
C ALA A 295 -9.46 -5.31 -3.76
N ILE A 296 -8.84 -6.49 -3.86
CA ILE A 296 -7.62 -6.75 -4.63
C ILE A 296 -7.95 -7.53 -5.90
N ASP A 297 -7.39 -7.10 -7.03
CA ASP A 297 -7.49 -7.80 -8.32
C ASP A 297 -6.17 -8.56 -8.56
N ALA A 298 -6.06 -9.74 -7.97
CA ALA A 298 -4.84 -10.55 -8.00
C ALA A 298 -4.40 -10.93 -9.43
N GLU A 299 -5.35 -11.05 -10.39
CA GLU A 299 -5.01 -11.32 -11.79
C GLU A 299 -4.35 -10.10 -12.45
N PHE A 300 -4.88 -8.90 -12.17
CA PHE A 300 -4.29 -7.65 -12.65
C PHE A 300 -2.89 -7.45 -12.04
N ASP A 301 -2.77 -7.59 -10.72
CA ASP A 301 -1.51 -7.36 -9.99
C ASP A 301 -0.41 -8.35 -10.43
N ALA A 302 -0.76 -9.64 -10.63
CA ALA A 302 0.18 -10.63 -11.16
C ALA A 302 0.63 -10.34 -12.60
N ALA A 303 -0.27 -9.86 -13.45
CA ALA A 303 0.04 -9.49 -14.82
C ALA A 303 0.91 -8.21 -14.88
N GLU A 304 0.64 -7.23 -14.01
CA GLU A 304 1.43 -6.01 -13.89
C GLU A 304 2.84 -6.34 -13.38
N ARG A 305 2.97 -7.11 -12.30
CA ARG A 305 4.26 -7.60 -11.78
C ARG A 305 5.09 -8.25 -12.87
N SER A 306 4.49 -9.21 -13.61
CA SER A 306 5.20 -9.90 -14.69
C SER A 306 5.69 -8.96 -15.81
N ALA A 307 4.90 -7.93 -16.16
CA ALA A 307 5.30 -6.97 -17.18
C ALA A 307 6.41 -6.02 -16.68
N VAL A 308 6.35 -5.59 -15.44
CA VAL A 308 7.32 -4.72 -14.77
C VAL A 308 8.67 -5.41 -14.67
N GLU A 309 8.71 -6.65 -14.18
CA GLU A 309 9.93 -7.45 -14.04
C GLU A 309 10.53 -7.77 -15.41
N ALA A 310 9.71 -8.09 -16.42
CA ALA A 310 10.17 -8.31 -17.78
C ALA A 310 10.76 -7.04 -18.44
N ALA A 311 10.33 -5.86 -18.01
CA ALA A 311 10.88 -4.57 -18.45
C ALA A 311 12.15 -4.16 -17.68
N GLY A 312 12.61 -4.98 -16.71
CA GLY A 312 13.82 -4.72 -15.93
C GLY A 312 13.64 -3.77 -14.74
N ALA A 313 12.40 -3.58 -14.26
CA ALA A 313 12.11 -2.84 -13.04
C ALA A 313 11.71 -3.78 -11.89
N HIS A 314 11.77 -3.27 -10.65
CA HIS A 314 11.31 -3.99 -9.47
C HIS A 314 9.83 -3.74 -9.22
N TYR A 315 9.10 -4.77 -8.80
CA TYR A 315 7.71 -4.65 -8.37
C TYR A 315 7.63 -4.77 -6.85
N ALA A 316 7.13 -3.74 -6.19
CA ALA A 316 6.90 -3.71 -4.76
C ALA A 316 5.39 -3.81 -4.48
N ASP A 317 4.99 -4.69 -3.58
CA ASP A 317 3.60 -4.89 -3.19
C ASP A 317 3.49 -4.73 -1.67
N LEU A 318 2.78 -3.69 -1.26
CA LEU A 318 2.50 -3.40 0.15
C LEU A 318 1.03 -3.68 0.50
N ASN A 319 0.31 -4.44 -0.36
CA ASN A 319 -1.11 -4.71 -0.11
C ASN A 319 -1.34 -5.60 1.11
N ASP A 320 -0.37 -6.40 1.52
CA ASP A 320 -0.45 -7.19 2.75
C ASP A 320 -0.37 -6.31 4.00
N LEU A 321 0.27 -5.14 3.93
CA LEU A 321 0.24 -4.15 5.01
C LEU A 321 -1.06 -3.34 5.07
N VAL A 322 -1.78 -3.23 3.95
CA VAL A 322 -3.01 -2.41 3.83
C VAL A 322 -4.27 -3.24 3.94
N CYS A 323 -4.16 -4.54 3.65
CA CYS A 323 -5.24 -5.52 3.72
C CYS A 323 -4.63 -6.89 4.06
N PRO A 324 -4.14 -7.06 5.29
CA PRO A 324 -3.42 -8.26 5.72
C PRO A 324 -4.31 -9.51 5.69
N TYR A 325 -5.57 -9.38 6.03
CA TYR A 325 -6.55 -10.46 6.10
C TYR A 325 -7.87 -10.09 5.37
N SER A 326 -8.89 -10.92 5.47
CA SER A 326 -10.22 -10.69 4.89
C SER A 326 -11.32 -10.69 5.97
N PRO A 327 -12.14 -9.63 6.03
CA PRO A 327 -12.15 -8.46 5.16
C PRO A 327 -10.99 -7.48 5.43
N CYS A 328 -10.64 -6.64 4.43
CA CYS A 328 -9.62 -5.60 4.59
C CYS A 328 -9.99 -4.67 5.74
N PRO A 329 -9.16 -4.51 6.76
CA PRO A 329 -9.43 -3.60 7.86
C PRO A 329 -9.50 -2.14 7.40
N VAL A 330 -10.25 -1.33 8.13
CA VAL A 330 -10.35 0.11 7.85
C VAL A 330 -9.63 0.95 8.90
N VAL A 331 -9.27 0.32 10.02
CA VAL A 331 -8.58 0.92 11.17
C VAL A 331 -7.46 -0.03 11.60
N PHE A 332 -6.27 0.52 11.79
CA PHE A 332 -5.09 -0.15 12.32
C PHE A 332 -4.75 0.56 13.64
N ASP A 333 -4.85 -0.13 14.77
CA ASP A 333 -4.81 0.44 16.13
C ASP A 333 -5.80 1.61 16.30
N ASP A 334 -5.27 2.81 16.50
CA ASP A 334 -6.01 4.07 16.54
C ASP A 334 -5.90 4.88 15.23
N VAL A 335 -5.35 4.28 14.16
CA VAL A 335 -5.16 4.94 12.87
C VAL A 335 -6.21 4.54 11.85
N PHE A 336 -6.96 5.51 11.37
CA PHE A 336 -7.90 5.33 10.28
C PHE A 336 -7.18 5.39 8.93
N ALA A 337 -7.12 4.25 8.24
CA ALA A 337 -6.25 4.09 7.07
C ALA A 337 -6.77 4.74 5.78
N TRP A 338 -8.08 4.93 5.63
CA TRP A 338 -8.68 5.23 4.33
C TRP A 338 -9.23 6.64 4.23
N ARG A 339 -8.73 7.41 3.26
CA ARG A 339 -9.26 8.73 2.92
C ARG A 339 -10.56 8.66 2.11
N ASN A 340 -10.65 7.66 1.25
CA ASN A 340 -11.81 7.31 0.44
C ASN A 340 -11.77 5.82 0.11
N ARG A 341 -12.39 5.36 -1.00
CA ARG A 341 -12.46 3.94 -1.35
C ARG A 341 -11.18 3.34 -1.94
N ASP A 342 -10.26 4.16 -2.37
CA ASP A 342 -9.09 3.77 -3.17
C ASP A 342 -7.80 4.54 -2.82
N GLN A 343 -7.86 5.36 -1.78
CA GLN A 343 -6.70 6.13 -1.33
C GLN A 343 -6.59 6.13 0.19
N LEU A 344 -5.35 6.05 0.67
CA LEU A 344 -4.99 6.02 2.07
C LEU A 344 -4.90 7.43 2.68
N THR A 345 -5.00 7.51 4.00
CA THR A 345 -4.72 8.73 4.76
C THR A 345 -3.22 9.00 4.83
N ALA A 346 -2.82 10.26 4.89
CA ALA A 346 -1.42 10.63 5.06
C ALA A 346 -0.85 10.14 6.40
N THR A 347 -1.71 10.10 7.44
CA THR A 347 -1.36 9.56 8.76
C THR A 347 -0.97 8.09 8.63
N TYR A 348 -1.80 7.26 8.02
CA TYR A 348 -1.51 5.83 7.87
C TYR A 348 -0.29 5.59 6.97
N VAL A 349 -0.20 6.23 5.81
CA VAL A 349 0.96 6.06 4.92
C VAL A 349 2.28 6.43 5.59
N THR A 350 2.25 7.34 6.57
CA THR A 350 3.48 7.69 7.32
C THR A 350 3.96 6.53 8.17
N THR A 351 3.09 5.66 8.68
CA THR A 351 3.49 4.46 9.43
C THR A 351 4.17 3.43 8.54
N LEU A 352 3.89 3.43 7.25
CA LEU A 352 4.50 2.54 6.25
C LEU A 352 5.88 3.01 5.73
N ALA A 353 6.47 4.04 6.34
CA ALA A 353 7.78 4.56 5.92
C ALA A 353 8.91 3.52 5.94
N PRO A 354 9.04 2.65 6.97
CA PRO A 354 10.07 1.61 6.99
C PRO A 354 9.94 0.65 5.80
N SER A 355 8.74 0.16 5.51
CA SER A 355 8.48 -0.78 4.42
C SER A 355 8.72 -0.16 3.04
N LEU A 356 8.32 1.12 2.85
CA LEU A 356 8.65 1.87 1.64
C LEU A 356 10.17 2.03 1.47
N GLY A 357 10.87 2.33 2.57
CA GLY A 357 12.33 2.43 2.58
C GLY A 357 12.99 1.10 2.23
N ALA A 358 12.54 0.01 2.84
CA ALA A 358 13.05 -1.34 2.59
C ALA A 358 12.85 -1.78 1.13
N ALA A 359 11.67 -1.53 0.54
CA ALA A 359 11.40 -1.85 -0.86
C ALA A 359 12.35 -1.14 -1.83
N ILE A 360 12.67 0.13 -1.58
CA ILE A 360 13.61 0.89 -2.40
C ILE A 360 15.06 0.40 -2.19
N LEU A 361 15.47 0.15 -0.95
CA LEU A 361 16.81 -0.39 -0.65
C LEU A 361 17.01 -1.75 -1.31
N GLN A 362 16.04 -2.65 -1.22
CA GLN A 362 16.09 -3.96 -1.87
C GLN A 362 16.26 -3.82 -3.40
N ALA A 363 15.55 -2.90 -4.02
CA ALA A 363 15.67 -2.65 -5.45
C ALA A 363 17.06 -2.11 -5.83
N LEU A 364 17.61 -1.19 -5.04
CA LEU A 364 18.96 -0.64 -5.24
C LEU A 364 20.06 -1.69 -5.04
N ASP A 365 19.92 -2.58 -4.05
CA ASP A 365 20.86 -3.67 -3.78
C ASP A 365 20.83 -4.74 -4.86
N GLY A 366 19.65 -5.12 -5.35
CA GLY A 366 19.48 -6.06 -6.46
C GLY A 366 20.26 -5.63 -7.70
N ARG A 367 20.18 -4.35 -8.05
CA ARG A 367 20.94 -3.75 -9.15
C ARG A 367 22.44 -3.76 -8.93
N SER A 368 22.91 -3.55 -7.71
CA SER A 368 24.34 -3.60 -7.37
C SER A 368 24.93 -4.99 -7.61
N GLN A 369 24.14 -6.04 -7.35
CA GLN A 369 24.55 -7.43 -7.57
C GLN A 369 24.58 -7.80 -9.06
N GLU A 370 23.66 -7.33 -9.88
CA GLU A 370 23.66 -7.54 -11.34
C GLU A 370 24.88 -6.90 -12.01
N ARG A 371 25.32 -5.72 -11.56
CA ARG A 371 26.51 -5.04 -12.08
C ARG A 371 27.83 -5.75 -11.73
N VAL A 372 27.84 -6.59 -10.72
CA VAL A 372 29.03 -7.33 -10.26
C VAL A 372 29.18 -8.68 -10.95
N GLN A 373 28.13 -9.22 -11.59
CA GLN A 373 28.24 -10.45 -12.38
C GLN A 373 28.92 -10.14 -13.72
N PRO A 374 30.11 -10.70 -14.00
CA PRO A 374 30.74 -10.52 -15.33
C PRO A 374 29.88 -11.23 -16.39
N PRO A 375 29.82 -10.70 -17.64
CA PRO A 375 29.08 -11.32 -18.71
C PRO A 375 29.54 -12.77 -18.88
N VAL A 376 28.60 -13.71 -18.90
CA VAL A 376 28.87 -15.12 -19.18
C VAL A 376 29.38 -15.17 -20.62
N THR A 377 30.69 -15.32 -20.79
CA THR A 377 31.29 -15.57 -22.08
C THR A 377 30.87 -16.98 -22.50
N GLU A 378 29.93 -17.09 -23.44
CA GLU A 378 29.68 -18.33 -24.14
C GLU A 378 31.00 -18.79 -24.77
N VAL A 379 31.51 -19.92 -24.32
CA VAL A 379 32.63 -20.61 -24.95
C VAL A 379 32.05 -21.32 -26.18
N PRO A 380 32.45 -20.98 -27.40
CA PRO A 380 32.01 -21.70 -28.59
C PRO A 380 32.60 -23.11 -28.54
N GLY A 381 31.71 -24.14 -28.58
CA GLY A 381 32.02 -25.53 -28.69
C GLY A 381 32.41 -25.97 -30.08
#